data_ed2ffa67a9c848f33d201c11535386eb
#
_entry.id   ed2ffa67a9c848f33d201c11535386eb
#
_cell.length_a   1.000
_cell.length_b   1.000
_cell.length_c   1.000
_cell.angle_alpha   90.00
_cell.angle_beta   90.00
_cell.angle_gamma   90.00
#
_symmetry.space_group_name_H-M   'P 1'
#
loop_
_entity.id
_entity.type
_entity.pdbx_description
1 polymer ?
#
loop_
_entity_poly.entity_id
_entity_poly.type
_entity_poly.pdbx_seq_one_letter_code
_entity_poly.pdbx_strand_id
1 'polypeptide(L)' 'MKIQDSYFVKFANGTSAWLAVGKPVPADATVIEVRPMIMPGDGMILRHKETGEESSGHWLRGDDSADKWEEIPATEAE' A
#
# COMPACT_ATOMS: atom_id res chain seq x y z
N MET A 1 -11.81 -1.99 -3.95
CA MET A 1 -10.41 -1.61 -3.83
C MET A 1 -10.31 -0.28 -3.11
N LYS A 2 -9.47 -0.20 -2.11
CA LYS A 2 -9.31 1.01 -1.30
C LYS A 2 -7.94 1.60 -1.54
N ILE A 3 -7.85 2.93 -1.51
CA ILE A 3 -6.56 3.64 -1.55
C ILE A 3 -6.34 4.25 -0.18
N GLN A 4 -5.23 3.89 0.45
CA GLN A 4 -4.86 4.39 1.76
C GLN A 4 -3.41 4.84 1.73
N ASP A 5 -3.10 5.89 2.48
CA ASP A 5 -1.74 6.39 2.56
C ASP A 5 -0.93 5.59 3.58
N SER A 6 0.30 5.24 3.21
CA SER A 6 1.29 4.76 4.16
C SER A 6 2.34 5.84 4.34
N TYR A 7 2.95 5.87 5.52
CA TYR A 7 3.85 6.94 5.92
C TYR A 7 5.23 6.40 6.22
N PHE A 8 6.26 7.06 5.68
CA PHE A 8 7.62 6.85 6.12
C PHE A 8 7.93 7.91 7.15
N VAL A 9 8.28 7.47 8.36
CA VAL A 9 8.46 8.37 9.49
C VAL A 9 9.86 8.27 10.06
N LYS A 10 10.32 9.37 10.65
CA LYS A 10 11.57 9.41 11.40
C LYS A 10 11.24 9.67 12.87
N PHE A 11 11.78 8.83 13.74
CA PHE A 11 11.58 8.95 15.18
C PHE A 11 12.60 9.91 15.80
N ALA A 12 12.28 10.40 17.00
CA ALA A 12 13.15 11.32 17.73
C ALA A 12 14.53 10.73 18.02
N ASN A 13 14.65 9.40 18.11
CA ASN A 13 15.93 8.73 18.34
C ASN A 13 16.78 8.55 17.07
N GLY A 14 16.34 9.09 15.93
CA GLY A 14 17.09 9.03 14.68
C GLY A 14 16.78 7.81 13.81
N THR A 15 16.00 6.86 14.29
CA THR A 15 15.58 5.70 13.47
C THR A 15 14.40 6.09 12.60
N SER A 16 14.18 5.32 11.51
CA SER A 16 13.06 5.54 10.61
C SER A 16 12.45 4.20 10.20
N ALA A 17 11.18 4.24 9.83
CA ALA A 17 10.43 3.05 9.43
C ALA A 17 9.20 3.42 8.60
N TRP A 18 8.72 2.45 7.80
CA TRP A 18 7.41 2.55 7.17
C TRP A 18 6.35 2.07 8.15
N LEU A 19 5.30 2.86 8.32
CA LEU A 19 4.15 2.44 9.13
C LEU A 19 3.21 1.62 8.27
N ALA A 20 2.61 0.60 8.87
CA ALA A 20 1.59 -0.17 8.20
C ALA A 20 0.38 0.71 7.90
N VAL A 21 -0.31 0.41 6.80
CA VAL A 21 -1.53 1.11 6.41
C VAL A 21 -2.54 1.05 7.55
N GLY A 22 -3.11 2.20 7.88
CA GLY A 22 -4.09 2.31 8.96
C GLY A 22 -3.51 2.50 10.36
N LYS A 23 -2.19 2.49 10.52
CA LYS A 23 -1.56 2.74 11.81
C LYS A 23 -1.44 4.25 12.06
N PRO A 24 -1.71 4.71 13.30
CA PRO A 24 -1.53 6.12 13.63
C PRO A 24 -0.05 6.49 13.69
N VAL A 25 0.25 7.74 13.34
CA VAL A 25 1.62 8.26 13.46
C VAL A 25 1.89 8.55 14.94
N PRO A 26 2.97 7.98 15.54
CA PRO A 26 3.33 8.29 16.92
C PRO A 26 3.65 9.77 17.12
N ALA A 27 3.43 10.27 18.31
CA ALA A 27 3.66 11.69 18.64
C ALA A 27 5.12 12.11 18.48
N ASP A 28 6.06 11.17 18.69
CA ASP A 28 7.50 11.43 18.58
C ASP A 28 8.05 11.21 17.17
N ALA A 29 7.20 10.90 16.20
CA ALA A 29 7.60 10.63 14.83
C ALA A 29 7.21 11.79 13.91
N THR A 30 8.06 12.03 12.91
CA THR A 30 7.80 13.02 11.87
C THR A 30 7.64 12.30 10.53
N VAL A 31 6.55 12.61 9.83
CA VAL A 31 6.30 12.04 8.50
C VAL A 31 7.24 12.72 7.51
N ILE A 32 8.06 11.94 6.81
CA ILE A 32 8.99 12.45 5.82
C ILE A 32 8.62 12.05 4.40
N GLU A 33 7.78 11.03 4.23
CA GLU A 33 7.25 10.64 2.92
C GLU A 33 5.87 10.05 3.09
N VAL A 34 4.96 10.36 2.16
CA VAL A 34 3.64 9.76 2.07
C VAL A 34 3.57 9.01 0.74
N ARG A 35 3.12 7.76 0.78
CA ARG A 35 3.00 6.94 -0.41
C ARG A 35 1.63 6.28 -0.43
N PRO A 36 0.81 6.57 -1.45
CA PRO A 36 -0.51 5.93 -1.54
C PRO A 36 -0.34 4.44 -1.84
N MET A 37 -1.17 3.63 -1.23
CA MET A 37 -1.17 2.19 -1.38
C MET A 37 -2.58 1.71 -1.71
N ILE A 38 -2.70 0.89 -2.75
CA ILE A 38 -3.98 0.25 -3.07
C ILE A 38 -4.08 -1.07 -2.33
N MET A 39 -5.27 -1.32 -1.78
CA MET A 39 -5.55 -2.52 -1.00
C MET A 39 -6.77 -3.23 -1.56
N PRO A 40 -6.74 -4.56 -1.69
CA PRO A 40 -7.92 -5.30 -2.09
C PRO A 40 -8.93 -5.40 -0.95
N GLY A 41 -10.17 -5.70 -1.29
CA GLY A 41 -11.20 -6.01 -0.29
C GLY A 41 -10.98 -7.35 0.39
N ASP A 42 -11.81 -7.65 1.38
CA ASP A 42 -11.72 -8.90 2.12
C ASP A 42 -11.91 -10.10 1.18
N GLY A 43 -11.01 -11.08 1.30
CA GLY A 43 -11.04 -12.26 0.47
C GLY A 43 -10.60 -12.05 -0.97
N MET A 44 -10.04 -10.88 -1.28
CA MET A 44 -9.60 -10.51 -2.62
C MET A 44 -8.09 -10.30 -2.65
N ILE A 45 -7.52 -10.33 -3.85
CA ILE A 45 -6.16 -9.89 -4.11
C ILE A 45 -6.16 -9.00 -5.34
N LEU A 46 -5.06 -8.28 -5.53
CA LEU A 46 -4.86 -7.43 -6.70
C LEU A 46 -4.18 -8.22 -7.81
N ARG A 47 -4.56 -7.96 -9.05
CA ARG A 47 -3.86 -8.48 -10.24
C ARG A 47 -3.64 -7.34 -11.22
N HIS A 48 -2.40 -7.22 -11.71
CA HIS A 48 -2.08 -6.21 -12.73
C HIS A 48 -2.69 -6.62 -14.07
N LYS A 49 -3.44 -5.70 -14.67
CA LYS A 49 -4.18 -5.99 -15.91
C LYS A 49 -3.28 -6.28 -17.11
N GLU A 50 -2.08 -5.71 -17.13
CA GLU A 50 -1.15 -5.87 -18.26
C GLU A 50 -0.18 -7.02 -18.06
N THR A 51 0.35 -7.19 -16.84
CA THR A 51 1.41 -8.17 -16.57
C THR A 51 0.90 -9.45 -15.94
N GLY A 52 -0.30 -9.43 -15.37
CA GLY A 52 -0.83 -10.56 -14.61
C GLY A 52 -0.20 -10.73 -13.22
N GLU A 53 0.66 -9.81 -12.80
CA GLU A 53 1.27 -9.86 -11.48
C GLU A 53 0.20 -9.77 -10.39
N GLU A 54 0.35 -10.58 -9.35
CA GLU A 54 -0.58 -10.64 -8.24
C GLU A 54 0.07 -10.10 -6.96
N SER A 55 -0.71 -9.38 -6.14
CA SER A 55 -0.21 -8.78 -4.92
C SER A 55 -1.34 -8.62 -3.90
N SER A 56 -0.99 -8.70 -2.62
CA SER A 56 -1.93 -8.42 -1.53
C SER A 56 -2.04 -6.94 -1.19
N GLY A 57 -1.29 -6.10 -1.88
CA GLY A 57 -1.29 -4.66 -1.74
C GLY A 57 -0.16 -4.09 -2.57
N HIS A 58 -0.31 -2.88 -3.10
CA HIS A 58 0.69 -2.28 -3.98
C HIS A 58 0.87 -0.81 -3.68
N TRP A 59 2.10 -0.39 -3.51
CA TRP A 59 2.44 1.03 -3.36
C TRP A 59 2.52 1.67 -4.73
N LEU A 60 1.74 2.74 -4.90
CA LEU A 60 1.78 3.53 -6.12
C LEU A 60 3.02 4.41 -6.13
N ARG A 61 3.76 4.39 -7.23
CA ARG A 61 5.00 5.18 -7.40
C ARG A 61 4.94 5.94 -8.71
N GLY A 62 5.40 7.19 -8.68
CA GLY A 62 5.54 7.97 -9.89
C GLY A 62 4.24 8.03 -10.69
N ASP A 63 4.27 7.44 -11.87
CA ASP A 63 3.13 7.40 -12.78
C ASP A 63 2.24 6.17 -12.64
N ASP A 64 2.46 5.34 -11.62
CA ASP A 64 1.59 4.20 -11.35
C ASP A 64 0.16 4.67 -11.13
N SER A 65 -0.79 3.86 -11.59
CA SER A 65 -2.21 4.15 -11.46
C SER A 65 -2.95 2.96 -10.89
N ALA A 66 -3.89 3.23 -10.00
CA ALA A 66 -4.77 2.20 -9.46
C ALA A 66 -5.63 1.56 -10.56
N ASP A 67 -5.85 2.27 -11.66
CA ASP A 67 -6.65 1.76 -12.79
C ASP A 67 -5.99 0.58 -13.49
N LYS A 68 -4.69 0.39 -13.33
CA LYS A 68 -3.95 -0.73 -13.92
C LYS A 68 -4.13 -2.02 -13.14
N TRP A 69 -4.74 -1.96 -11.96
CA TRP A 69 -4.94 -3.10 -11.08
C TRP A 69 -6.42 -3.43 -10.96
N GLU A 70 -6.72 -4.71 -10.79
CA GLU A 70 -8.07 -5.19 -10.56
C GLU A 70 -8.09 -6.10 -9.34
N GLU A 71 -9.27 -6.22 -8.72
CA GLU A 71 -9.47 -7.15 -7.62
C GLU A 71 -9.97 -8.48 -8.18
N ILE A 72 -9.36 -9.56 -7.71
CA ILE A 72 -9.84 -10.91 -8.04
C ILE A 72 -10.01 -11.69 -6.73
N PRO A 73 -10.91 -12.68 -6.68
CA PRO A 73 -11.03 -13.53 -5.49
C PRO A 73 -9.72 -14.23 -5.17
N ALA A 74 -9.32 -14.22 -3.90
CA ALA A 74 -8.09 -14.87 -3.48
C ALA A 74 -8.06 -16.37 -3.81
N THR A 75 -9.25 -16.99 -3.88
CA THR A 75 -9.39 -18.41 -4.23
C THR A 75 -9.08 -18.70 -5.70
N GLU A 76 -9.10 -17.69 -6.57
CA GLU A 76 -8.76 -17.84 -7.99
C GLU A 76 -7.28 -17.55 -8.27
N ALA A 77 -6.58 -16.99 -7.30
CA ALA A 77 -5.17 -16.66 -7.42
C ALA A 77 -4.33 -17.89 -7.10
N GLU A 78 -3.47 -18.29 -8.02
CA GLU A 78 -2.55 -19.40 -7.82
C GLU A 78 -1.18 -19.10 -8.38
#